data_69ad9f559ba2d0c8729b47ae6269f71e
#
_entry.id   69ad9f559ba2d0c8729b47ae6269f71e
#
_cell.length_a   1.000
_cell.length_b   1.000
_cell.length_c   1.000
_cell.angle_alpha   90.00
_cell.angle_beta   90.00
_cell.angle_gamma   90.00
#
_symmetry.space_group_name_H-M   'P 1'
#
loop_
_entity.id
_entity.type
_entity.pdbx_description
1 polymer ?
#
loop_
_entity_poly.entity_id
_entity_poly.type
_entity_poly.pdbx_seq_one_letter_code
_entity_poly.pdbx_strand_id
1 'polypeptide(L)'
;MRTDTIAAIATGMCNSGIGIVRISGNEAFTVIDKLYRNKDGRKVKVSQSRSHTVHYGFIYDGDEKVDEALVLIMKGPHSYTAEDTVEIDCHGGILMVKKILEAVIHAGARTAEPGEFTKRAFLNGRIDLSQAEAVADVINATNEYALKSSVSQLSGSVSKRIKELRSRILYQIAFIESALDDPEHISL
;
A
#
# COMPACT_ATOMS: atom_id res chain seq x y z
N MET A 1 11.77 -12.16 5.90
CA MET A 1 10.77 -11.07 5.88
C MET A 1 9.86 -11.22 7.10
N ARG A 2 9.48 -10.14 7.77
CA ARG A 2 8.43 -10.22 8.80
C ARG A 2 7.13 -10.55 8.09
N THR A 3 6.50 -11.66 8.46
CA THR A 3 5.22 -12.15 7.88
C THR A 3 4.01 -11.66 8.68
N ASP A 4 4.23 -10.72 9.60
CA ASP A 4 3.23 -10.18 10.52
C ASP A 4 2.28 -9.19 9.82
N THR A 5 1.04 -9.18 10.27
CA THR A 5 0.02 -8.25 9.77
C THR A 5 0.07 -6.94 10.55
N ILE A 6 0.09 -5.84 9.83
CA ILE A 6 0.17 -4.47 10.38
C ILE A 6 -1.12 -3.70 10.17
N ALA A 7 -1.37 -2.74 11.05
CA ALA A 7 -2.48 -1.82 10.91
C ALA A 7 -2.10 -0.40 11.36
N ALA A 8 -2.69 0.60 10.73
CA ALA A 8 -2.60 1.98 11.15
C ALA A 8 -3.79 2.82 10.67
N ILE A 9 -4.01 3.95 11.31
CA ILE A 9 -4.89 5.01 10.81
C ILE A 9 -4.22 5.64 9.58
N ALA A 10 -4.91 5.60 8.45
CA ALA A 10 -4.39 6.08 7.16
C ALA A 10 -4.81 7.51 6.82
N THR A 11 -5.75 8.10 7.57
CA THR A 11 -6.20 9.48 7.44
C THR A 11 -5.57 10.40 8.49
N GLY A 12 -5.64 11.71 8.28
CA GLY A 12 -5.17 12.68 9.26
C GLY A 12 -5.92 12.56 10.60
N MET A 13 -5.22 12.81 11.71
CA MET A 13 -5.78 12.76 13.06
C MET A 13 -6.55 14.06 13.38
N CYS A 14 -7.65 14.27 12.69
CA CYS A 14 -8.57 15.39 12.92
C CYS A 14 -10.01 14.89 12.77
N ASN A 15 -10.98 15.62 13.35
CA ASN A 15 -12.38 15.31 13.15
C ASN A 15 -12.78 15.57 11.69
N SER A 16 -13.25 14.52 11.02
CA SER A 16 -13.65 14.53 9.60
C SER A 16 -14.90 13.66 9.41
N GLY A 17 -15.50 13.67 8.23
CA GLY A 17 -16.64 12.80 7.94
C GLY A 17 -16.25 11.32 7.86
N ILE A 18 -15.02 11.02 7.42
CA ILE A 18 -14.51 9.66 7.21
C ILE A 18 -13.12 9.52 7.81
N GLY A 19 -12.88 8.39 8.50
CA GLY A 19 -11.58 7.92 8.92
C GLY A 19 -11.28 6.55 8.32
N ILE A 20 -10.03 6.28 8.00
CA ILE A 20 -9.60 5.02 7.38
C ILE A 20 -8.58 4.33 8.28
N VAL A 21 -8.85 3.08 8.61
CA VAL A 21 -7.87 2.16 9.21
C VAL A 21 -7.45 1.14 8.17
N ARG A 22 -6.16 1.09 7.85
CA ARG A 22 -5.59 0.15 6.88
C ARG A 22 -4.91 -1.00 7.58
N ILE A 23 -5.14 -2.21 7.06
CA ILE A 23 -4.54 -3.47 7.51
C ILE A 23 -3.78 -4.06 6.31
N SER A 24 -2.56 -4.57 6.51
CA SER A 24 -1.77 -5.23 5.45
C SER A 24 -0.98 -6.40 6.00
N GLY A 25 -0.96 -7.50 5.27
CA GLY A 25 -0.21 -8.70 5.61
C GLY A 25 -1.02 -9.97 5.44
N ASN A 26 -0.39 -11.11 5.67
CA ASN A 26 -0.95 -12.45 5.39
C ASN A 26 -2.24 -12.75 6.17
N GLU A 27 -2.41 -12.16 7.36
CA GLU A 27 -3.59 -12.37 8.21
C GLU A 27 -4.62 -11.23 8.10
N ALA A 28 -4.45 -10.29 7.15
CA ALA A 28 -5.34 -9.13 7.02
C ALA A 28 -6.82 -9.55 6.88
N PHE A 29 -7.07 -10.60 6.11
CA PHE A 29 -8.43 -11.14 5.93
C PHE A 29 -8.93 -11.91 7.15
N THR A 30 -8.06 -12.62 7.85
CA THR A 30 -8.41 -13.30 9.11
C THR A 30 -8.81 -12.28 10.17
N VAL A 31 -8.10 -11.15 10.23
CA VAL A 31 -8.38 -10.05 11.16
C VAL A 31 -9.75 -9.45 10.89
N ILE A 32 -10.02 -9.07 9.62
CA ILE A 32 -11.30 -8.42 9.31
C ILE A 32 -12.50 -9.39 9.47
N ASP A 33 -12.35 -10.67 9.15
CA ASP A 33 -13.42 -11.67 9.30
C ASP A 33 -13.84 -11.88 10.77
N LYS A 34 -12.97 -11.57 11.75
CA LYS A 34 -13.33 -11.58 13.18
C LYS A 34 -14.19 -10.38 13.57
N LEU A 35 -13.97 -9.23 12.94
CA LEU A 35 -14.54 -7.93 13.31
C LEU A 35 -15.82 -7.59 12.54
N TYR A 36 -15.91 -8.01 11.28
CA TYR A 36 -16.97 -7.59 10.38
C TYR A 36 -18.26 -8.39 10.57
N ARG A 37 -19.39 -7.66 10.55
CA ARG A 37 -20.74 -8.23 10.40
C ARG A 37 -21.48 -7.47 9.30
N ASN A 38 -22.28 -8.20 8.51
CA ASN A 38 -23.06 -7.59 7.42
C ASN A 38 -24.18 -6.68 7.96
N LYS A 39 -24.90 -6.03 7.05
CA LYS A 39 -26.03 -5.15 7.38
C LYS A 39 -27.10 -5.78 8.30
N ASP A 40 -27.23 -7.11 8.28
CA ASP A 40 -28.18 -7.86 9.11
C ASP A 40 -27.58 -8.27 10.48
N GLY A 41 -26.33 -7.82 10.80
CA GLY A 41 -25.61 -8.15 12.03
C GLY A 41 -25.04 -9.55 12.05
N ARG A 42 -25.04 -10.27 10.94
CA ARG A 42 -24.50 -11.65 10.84
C ARG A 42 -23.01 -11.64 10.54
N LYS A 43 -22.26 -12.53 11.20
CA LYS A 43 -20.86 -12.77 10.86
C LYS A 43 -20.76 -13.35 9.44
N VAL A 44 -20.02 -12.69 8.56
CA VAL A 44 -19.78 -13.08 7.19
C VAL A 44 -18.30 -12.96 6.90
N LYS A 45 -17.75 -13.93 6.17
CA LYS A 45 -16.33 -13.89 5.74
C LYS A 45 -16.20 -13.05 4.48
N VAL A 46 -15.84 -11.78 4.65
CA VAL A 46 -15.55 -10.88 3.51
C VAL A 46 -14.29 -11.29 2.77
N SER A 47 -13.39 -12.05 3.41
CA SER A 47 -12.21 -12.65 2.77
C SER A 47 -12.52 -13.51 1.54
N GLN A 48 -13.72 -14.10 1.47
CA GLN A 48 -14.17 -14.91 0.34
C GLN A 48 -14.66 -14.07 -0.85
N SER A 49 -14.82 -12.76 -0.67
CA SER A 49 -15.25 -11.86 -1.72
C SER A 49 -14.19 -11.66 -2.80
N ARG A 50 -14.58 -11.13 -3.94
CA ARG A 50 -13.65 -10.76 -5.01
C ARG A 50 -12.75 -9.61 -4.53
N SER A 51 -11.52 -9.57 -5.04
CA SER A 51 -10.64 -8.43 -4.84
C SER A 51 -11.26 -7.14 -5.40
N HIS A 52 -10.94 -6.00 -4.79
CA HIS A 52 -11.44 -4.67 -5.18
C HIS A 52 -12.96 -4.55 -5.06
N THR A 53 -13.51 -5.11 -3.99
CA THR A 53 -14.92 -4.96 -3.63
C THR A 53 -15.08 -4.22 -2.32
N VAL A 54 -16.19 -3.53 -2.19
CA VAL A 54 -16.57 -2.75 -0.99
C VAL A 54 -17.79 -3.42 -0.35
N HIS A 55 -17.75 -3.58 0.96
CA HIS A 55 -18.79 -4.23 1.75
C HIS A 55 -19.27 -3.29 2.84
N TYR A 56 -20.55 -2.94 2.79
CA TYR A 56 -21.22 -2.19 3.85
C TYR A 56 -21.61 -3.11 5.01
N GLY A 57 -21.34 -2.68 6.23
CA GLY A 57 -21.71 -3.41 7.43
C GLY A 57 -21.26 -2.72 8.71
N PHE A 58 -20.97 -3.53 9.72
CA PHE A 58 -20.62 -3.06 11.05
C PHE A 58 -19.31 -3.70 11.53
N ILE A 59 -18.52 -2.93 12.26
CA ILE A 59 -17.32 -3.41 12.95
C ILE A 59 -17.68 -3.67 14.42
N TYR A 60 -17.22 -4.81 14.91
CA TYR A 60 -17.41 -5.26 16.28
C TYR A 60 -16.06 -5.54 16.93
N ASP A 61 -15.93 -5.22 18.22
CA ASP A 61 -14.86 -5.74 19.08
C ASP A 61 -15.50 -6.70 20.09
N GLY A 62 -15.26 -8.00 19.90
CA GLY A 62 -16.04 -9.04 20.59
C GLY A 62 -17.53 -8.95 20.25
N ASP A 63 -18.36 -8.64 21.25
CA ASP A 63 -19.79 -8.47 21.11
C ASP A 63 -20.23 -6.98 21.07
N GLU A 64 -19.30 -6.06 21.29
CA GLU A 64 -19.57 -4.62 21.24
C GLU A 64 -19.59 -4.14 19.78
N LYS A 65 -20.68 -3.53 19.36
CA LYS A 65 -20.75 -2.82 18.08
C LYS A 65 -19.98 -1.52 18.19
N VAL A 66 -18.88 -1.38 17.42
CA VAL A 66 -18.03 -0.19 17.46
C VAL A 66 -18.53 0.88 16.50
N ASP A 67 -18.74 0.52 15.21
CA ASP A 67 -19.17 1.50 14.20
C ASP A 67 -19.85 0.82 13.01
N GLU A 68 -20.51 1.64 12.20
CA GLU A 68 -20.94 1.34 10.85
C GLU A 68 -19.83 1.72 9.88
N ALA A 69 -19.48 0.84 8.95
CA ALA A 69 -18.32 1.04 8.11
C ALA A 69 -18.47 0.43 6.71
N LEU A 70 -17.62 0.92 5.79
CA LEU A 70 -17.33 0.26 4.53
C LEU A 70 -16.00 -0.48 4.65
N VAL A 71 -15.95 -1.71 4.18
CA VAL A 71 -14.75 -2.54 4.18
C VAL A 71 -14.33 -2.81 2.74
N LEU A 72 -13.13 -2.34 2.38
CA LEU A 72 -12.50 -2.61 1.09
C LEU A 72 -11.58 -3.81 1.19
N ILE A 73 -11.68 -4.71 0.23
CA ILE A 73 -10.86 -5.93 0.13
C ILE A 73 -9.94 -5.83 -1.10
N MET A 74 -8.64 -5.90 -0.88
CA MET A 74 -7.62 -5.88 -1.94
C MET A 74 -6.68 -7.08 -1.75
N LYS A 75 -6.78 -8.05 -2.66
CA LYS A 75 -5.92 -9.26 -2.63
C LYS A 75 -4.58 -8.98 -3.28
N GLY A 76 -3.51 -9.43 -2.63
CA GLY A 76 -2.18 -9.39 -3.21
C GLY A 76 -2.10 -10.15 -4.56
N PRO A 77 -1.24 -9.74 -5.50
CA PRO A 77 -0.31 -8.62 -5.41
C PRO A 77 -0.94 -7.24 -5.78
N HIS A 78 -2.24 -7.19 -6.07
CA HIS A 78 -2.93 -5.97 -6.54
C HIS A 78 -3.43 -5.13 -5.37
N SER A 79 -2.50 -4.60 -4.55
CA SER A 79 -2.76 -3.72 -3.40
C SER A 79 -1.64 -2.67 -3.27
N TYR A 80 -1.75 -1.78 -2.29
CA TYR A 80 -0.71 -0.77 -2.06
C TYR A 80 0.64 -1.40 -1.67
N THR A 81 0.64 -2.43 -0.84
CA THR A 81 1.84 -3.10 -0.34
C THR A 81 2.24 -4.32 -1.15
N ALA A 82 1.44 -4.70 -2.16
CA ALA A 82 1.47 -6.01 -2.83
C ALA A 82 1.16 -7.21 -1.91
N GLU A 83 0.68 -6.96 -0.68
CA GLU A 83 0.16 -7.97 0.25
C GLU A 83 -1.37 -7.94 0.25
N ASP A 84 -2.01 -8.90 0.91
CA ASP A 84 -3.43 -8.81 1.23
C ASP A 84 -3.67 -7.57 2.09
N THR A 85 -4.58 -6.71 1.63
CA THR A 85 -4.85 -5.41 2.26
C THR A 85 -6.34 -5.23 2.45
N VAL A 86 -6.70 -4.67 3.61
CA VAL A 86 -8.07 -4.27 3.95
C VAL A 86 -8.06 -2.82 4.38
N GLU A 87 -9.05 -2.06 3.94
CA GLU A 87 -9.33 -0.73 4.47
C GLU A 87 -10.72 -0.73 5.10
N ILE A 88 -10.79 -0.14 6.29
CA ILE A 88 -12.04 0.06 7.04
C ILE A 88 -12.30 1.55 7.03
N ASP A 89 -13.29 1.98 6.23
CA ASP A 89 -13.75 3.35 6.17
C ASP A 89 -14.86 3.51 7.20
N CYS A 90 -14.55 4.17 8.30
CA CYS A 90 -15.43 4.41 9.45
C CYS A 90 -15.74 5.91 9.62
N HIS A 91 -16.56 6.28 10.62
CA HIS A 91 -16.72 7.68 10.96
C HIS A 91 -15.40 8.32 11.44
N GLY A 92 -15.11 9.53 10.94
CA GLY A 92 -13.80 10.20 11.08
C GLY A 92 -13.58 10.94 12.39
N GLY A 93 -14.29 10.60 13.47
CA GLY A 93 -13.99 11.11 14.80
C GLY A 93 -12.69 10.51 15.35
N ILE A 94 -11.80 11.33 15.95
CA ILE A 94 -10.52 10.88 16.47
C ILE A 94 -10.66 9.66 17.42
N LEU A 95 -11.67 9.70 18.30
CA LEU A 95 -11.95 8.59 19.22
C LEU A 95 -12.42 7.34 18.47
N MET A 96 -13.23 7.52 17.44
CA MET A 96 -13.79 6.41 16.65
C MET A 96 -12.68 5.66 15.89
N VAL A 97 -11.84 6.37 15.15
CA VAL A 97 -10.75 5.71 14.39
C VAL A 97 -9.74 5.02 15.31
N LYS A 98 -9.51 5.55 16.53
CA LYS A 98 -8.70 4.87 17.56
C LYS A 98 -9.36 3.58 18.04
N LYS A 99 -10.66 3.59 18.34
CA LYS A 99 -11.40 2.38 18.74
C LYS A 99 -11.38 1.31 17.64
N ILE A 100 -11.53 1.70 16.37
CA ILE A 100 -11.41 0.76 15.25
C ILE A 100 -10.00 0.17 15.17
N LEU A 101 -8.95 0.99 15.32
CA LEU A 101 -7.58 0.49 15.34
C LEU A 101 -7.33 -0.47 16.52
N GLU A 102 -7.83 -0.15 17.71
CA GLU A 102 -7.75 -1.02 18.89
C GLU A 102 -8.43 -2.38 18.64
N ALA A 103 -9.63 -2.39 18.07
CA ALA A 103 -10.33 -3.62 17.70
C ALA A 103 -9.51 -4.46 16.70
N VAL A 104 -8.88 -3.82 15.71
CA VAL A 104 -8.00 -4.48 14.73
C VAL A 104 -6.77 -5.09 15.40
N ILE A 105 -6.19 -4.42 16.38
CA ILE A 105 -5.04 -4.93 17.15
C ILE A 105 -5.48 -6.13 18.01
N HIS A 106 -6.62 -6.03 18.71
CA HIS A 106 -7.19 -7.14 19.49
C HIS A 106 -7.47 -8.38 18.61
N ALA A 107 -7.85 -8.16 17.35
CA ALA A 107 -8.09 -9.23 16.38
C ALA A 107 -6.81 -9.91 15.86
N GLY A 108 -5.61 -9.35 16.13
CA GLY A 108 -4.33 -9.99 15.85
C GLY A 108 -3.37 -9.23 14.92
N ALA A 109 -3.69 -8.00 14.52
CA ALA A 109 -2.71 -7.14 13.85
C ALA A 109 -1.81 -6.46 14.89
N ARG A 110 -0.62 -5.99 14.47
CA ARG A 110 0.16 -5.04 15.27
C ARG A 110 0.11 -3.64 14.65
N THR A 111 0.43 -2.66 15.46
CA THR A 111 0.58 -1.28 14.95
C THR A 111 1.74 -1.20 13.96
N ALA A 112 1.51 -0.53 12.83
CA ALA A 112 2.53 -0.25 11.83
C ALA A 112 3.53 0.79 12.34
N GLU A 113 4.80 0.64 11.95
CA GLU A 113 5.82 1.68 12.11
C GLU A 113 5.58 2.83 11.10
N PRO A 114 6.06 4.06 11.37
CA PRO A 114 5.99 5.15 10.41
C PRO A 114 6.60 4.74 9.05
N GLY A 115 5.86 4.95 7.96
CA GLY A 115 6.30 4.60 6.61
C GLY A 115 6.30 3.11 6.28
N GLU A 116 5.83 2.22 7.17
CA GLU A 116 5.96 0.77 6.99
C GLU A 116 5.18 0.25 5.78
N PHE A 117 4.02 0.78 5.45
CA PHE A 117 3.27 0.37 4.25
C PHE A 117 4.08 0.65 2.97
N THR A 118 4.70 1.83 2.86
CA THR A 118 5.54 2.19 1.71
C THR A 118 6.82 1.34 1.67
N LYS A 119 7.42 1.07 2.83
CA LYS A 119 8.56 0.15 2.95
C LYS A 119 8.21 -1.24 2.45
N ARG A 120 7.04 -1.79 2.78
CA ARG A 120 6.56 -3.09 2.30
C ARG A 120 6.30 -3.07 0.79
N ALA A 121 5.70 -2.00 0.27
CA ALA A 121 5.52 -1.82 -1.18
C ALA A 121 6.87 -1.87 -1.94
N PHE A 122 7.91 -1.26 -1.39
CA PHE A 122 9.26 -1.32 -1.94
C PHE A 122 9.88 -2.74 -1.81
N LEU A 123 9.82 -3.34 -0.63
CA LEU A 123 10.39 -4.69 -0.39
C LEU A 123 9.71 -5.77 -1.24
N ASN A 124 8.42 -5.61 -1.52
CA ASN A 124 7.65 -6.51 -2.38
C ASN A 124 7.77 -6.18 -3.88
N GLY A 125 8.62 -5.21 -4.24
CA GLY A 125 8.92 -4.87 -5.64
C GLY A 125 7.81 -4.13 -6.39
N ARG A 126 6.78 -3.62 -5.68
CA ARG A 126 5.72 -2.83 -6.31
C ARG A 126 6.19 -1.45 -6.74
N ILE A 127 7.05 -0.84 -5.95
CA ILE A 127 7.67 0.46 -6.22
C ILE A 127 9.19 0.35 -6.05
N ASP A 128 9.94 1.20 -6.73
CA ASP A 128 11.38 1.33 -6.52
C ASP A 128 11.71 2.35 -5.41
N LEU A 129 12.99 2.46 -5.05
CA LEU A 129 13.43 3.34 -3.97
C LEU A 129 13.09 4.82 -4.25
N SER A 130 13.27 5.28 -5.49
CA SER A 130 12.98 6.66 -5.85
C SER A 130 11.48 6.99 -5.76
N GLN A 131 10.62 6.00 -6.07
CA GLN A 131 9.19 6.12 -5.90
C GLN A 131 8.79 6.10 -4.41
N ALA A 132 9.46 5.28 -3.60
CA ALA A 132 9.20 5.22 -2.15
C ALA A 132 9.54 6.56 -1.46
N GLU A 133 10.65 7.19 -1.83
CA GLU A 133 11.01 8.53 -1.37
C GLU A 133 9.99 9.59 -1.82
N ALA A 134 9.56 9.53 -3.08
CA ALA A 134 8.59 10.47 -3.63
C ALA A 134 7.21 10.43 -2.94
N VAL A 135 6.83 9.33 -2.27
CA VAL A 135 5.57 9.28 -1.48
C VAL A 135 5.57 10.33 -0.38
N ALA A 136 6.67 10.46 0.37
CA ALA A 136 6.79 11.47 1.42
C ALA A 136 6.79 12.89 0.84
N ASP A 137 7.48 13.09 -0.29
CA ASP A 137 7.56 14.39 -0.96
C ASP A 137 6.19 14.84 -1.49
N VAL A 138 5.38 13.93 -2.04
CA VAL A 138 3.99 14.24 -2.48
C VAL A 138 3.13 14.67 -1.30
N ILE A 139 3.23 13.97 -0.15
CA ILE A 139 2.44 14.29 1.05
C ILE A 139 2.84 15.63 1.65
N ASN A 140 4.13 15.99 1.62
CA ASN A 140 4.68 17.19 2.23
C ASN A 140 4.83 18.38 1.25
N ALA A 141 4.43 18.24 0.00
CA ALA A 141 4.56 19.30 -0.99
C ALA A 141 3.79 20.57 -0.56
N THR A 142 4.48 21.70 -0.52
CA THR A 142 3.92 23.00 -0.10
C THR A 142 3.56 23.92 -1.25
N ASN A 143 3.91 23.56 -2.48
CA ASN A 143 3.60 24.32 -3.68
C ASN A 143 3.40 23.39 -4.90
N GLU A 144 2.75 23.92 -5.94
CA GLU A 144 2.40 23.14 -7.15
C GLU A 144 3.62 22.59 -7.90
N TYR A 145 4.73 23.33 -7.92
CA TYR A 145 5.94 22.87 -8.60
C TYR A 145 6.56 21.66 -7.90
N ALA A 146 6.70 21.72 -6.57
CA ALA A 146 7.16 20.59 -5.76
C ALA A 146 6.24 19.39 -5.94
N LEU A 147 4.91 19.59 -5.85
CA LEU A 147 3.93 18.53 -6.05
C LEU A 147 4.06 17.87 -7.43
N LYS A 148 4.15 18.66 -8.49
CA LYS A 148 4.29 18.15 -9.86
C LYS A 148 5.58 17.36 -10.06
N SER A 149 6.69 17.82 -9.47
CA SER A 149 7.98 17.12 -9.49
C SER A 149 7.88 15.77 -8.78
N SER A 150 7.34 15.75 -7.56
CA SER A 150 7.20 14.54 -6.74
C SER A 150 6.24 13.52 -7.37
N VAL A 151 5.12 13.96 -7.98
CA VAL A 151 4.20 13.10 -8.72
C VAL A 151 4.89 12.48 -9.95
N SER A 152 5.72 13.27 -10.68
CA SER A 152 6.51 12.73 -11.80
C SER A 152 7.50 11.65 -11.34
N GLN A 153 8.18 11.86 -10.21
CA GLN A 153 9.09 10.88 -9.62
C GLN A 153 8.33 9.63 -9.15
N LEU A 154 7.20 9.81 -8.46
CA LEU A 154 6.32 8.72 -8.03
C LEU A 154 5.81 7.87 -9.21
N SER A 155 5.64 8.48 -10.38
CA SER A 155 5.26 7.80 -11.62
C SER A 155 6.41 7.01 -12.28
N GLY A 156 7.61 6.98 -11.66
CA GLY A 156 8.76 6.20 -12.12
C GLY A 156 9.60 6.86 -13.21
N SER A 157 9.50 8.19 -13.40
CA SER A 157 10.24 8.93 -14.43
C SER A 157 11.76 8.78 -14.28
N VAL A 158 12.28 8.77 -13.06
CA VAL A 158 13.71 8.60 -12.74
C VAL A 158 14.16 7.19 -13.11
N SER A 159 13.44 6.17 -12.68
CA SER A 159 13.73 4.76 -12.98
C SER A 159 13.75 4.49 -14.48
N LYS A 160 12.80 5.07 -15.23
CA LYS A 160 12.75 4.95 -16.68
C LYS A 160 14.01 5.51 -17.35
N ARG A 161 14.44 6.72 -16.96
CA ARG A 161 15.65 7.34 -17.49
C ARG A 161 16.91 6.55 -17.17
N ILE A 162 17.02 6.04 -15.95
CA ILE A 162 18.16 5.19 -15.55
C ILE A 162 18.19 3.91 -16.39
N LYS A 163 17.06 3.25 -16.61
CA LYS A 163 16.98 2.05 -17.46
C LYS A 163 17.36 2.34 -18.91
N GLU A 164 16.95 3.46 -19.47
CA GLU A 164 17.32 3.90 -20.81
C GLU A 164 18.82 4.14 -20.93
N LEU A 165 19.42 4.86 -19.98
CA LEU A 165 20.87 5.08 -19.93
C LEU A 165 21.66 3.77 -19.78
N ARG A 166 21.23 2.91 -18.87
CA ARG A 166 21.82 1.58 -18.67
C ARG A 166 21.80 0.76 -19.96
N SER A 167 20.66 0.75 -20.66
CA SER A 167 20.56 0.01 -21.94
C SER A 167 21.50 0.55 -23.00
N ARG A 168 21.64 1.89 -23.07
CA ARG A 168 22.60 2.53 -24.00
C ARG A 168 24.05 2.15 -23.67
N ILE A 169 24.44 2.17 -22.39
CA ILE A 169 25.78 1.80 -21.95
C ILE A 169 26.05 0.34 -22.27
N LEU A 170 25.13 -0.56 -21.96
CA LEU A 170 25.28 -1.99 -22.26
C LEU A 170 25.41 -2.26 -23.76
N TYR A 171 24.65 -1.54 -24.58
CA TYR A 171 24.79 -1.61 -26.03
C TYR A 171 26.20 -1.20 -26.50
N GLN A 172 26.77 -0.10 -25.97
CA GLN A 172 28.11 0.35 -26.32
C GLN A 172 29.18 -0.64 -25.84
N ILE A 173 28.99 -1.22 -24.65
CA ILE A 173 29.92 -2.25 -24.13
C ILE A 173 29.93 -3.48 -25.08
N ALA A 174 28.73 -3.99 -25.41
CA ALA A 174 28.61 -5.13 -26.32
C ALA A 174 29.19 -4.84 -27.71
N PHE A 175 29.01 -3.60 -28.22
CA PHE A 175 29.62 -3.18 -29.49
C PHE A 175 31.14 -3.17 -29.41
N ILE A 176 31.71 -2.62 -28.34
CA ILE A 176 33.18 -2.59 -28.13
C ILE A 176 33.75 -4.02 -27.99
N GLU A 177 33.08 -4.89 -27.20
CA GLU A 177 33.49 -6.28 -27.05
C GLU A 177 33.47 -7.01 -28.40
N SER A 178 32.40 -6.83 -29.20
CA SER A 178 32.32 -7.40 -30.54
C SER A 178 33.42 -6.88 -31.48
N ALA A 179 33.75 -5.57 -31.38
CA ALA A 179 34.81 -4.96 -32.18
C ALA A 179 36.22 -5.46 -31.80
N LEU A 180 36.43 -5.84 -30.53
CA LEU A 180 37.66 -6.41 -30.06
C LEU A 180 37.85 -7.89 -30.46
N ASP A 181 36.71 -8.63 -30.50
CA ASP A 181 36.73 -10.06 -30.85
C ASP A 181 36.86 -10.29 -32.37
N ASP A 182 36.29 -9.41 -33.19
CA ASP A 182 36.34 -9.52 -34.66
C ASP A 182 36.52 -8.14 -35.33
N PRO A 183 37.73 -7.58 -35.27
CA PRO A 183 38.03 -6.23 -35.77
C PRO A 183 37.89 -6.06 -37.30
N GLU A 184 37.91 -7.16 -38.08
CA GLU A 184 37.87 -7.07 -39.53
C GLU A 184 36.47 -6.90 -40.12
N HIS A 185 35.40 -7.15 -39.33
CA HIS A 185 34.02 -7.12 -39.78
C HIS A 185 33.19 -5.92 -39.25
N ILE A 186 33.78 -4.99 -38.51
CA ILE A 186 33.11 -3.82 -38.02
C ILE A 186 33.59 -2.56 -38.74
N SER A 187 32.76 -2.00 -39.62
CA SER A 187 32.97 -0.62 -40.13
C SER A 187 32.58 0.38 -39.06
N LEU A 188 33.47 1.22 -38.61
CA LEU A 188 33.26 2.40 -37.77
C LEU A 188 32.42 3.45 -38.49
#